data_a63e6ace11bc1985090a6102d4702a21
#
_entry.id   a63e6ace11bc1985090a6102d4702a21
#
_cell.length_a   1.000
_cell.length_b   1.000
_cell.length_c   1.000
_cell.angle_alpha   90.00
_cell.angle_beta   90.00
_cell.angle_gamma   90.00
#
_symmetry.space_group_name_H-M   'P 1'
#
loop_
_entity.id
_entity.type
_entity.pdbx_description
1 polymer ?
#
loop_
_entity_poly.entity_id
_entity_poly.type
_entity_poly.pdbx_seq_one_letter_code
_entity_poly.pdbx_strand_id
1 'polypeptide(L)'
;MSTVSSSPETAPESGRGSVFTGIMAVVAIVAAAAGLIAILGSAAHAAPQIGQVAPDFTAQDSKGDSLRLSQYRGKTVVLEWTNADCPYTRKHYASGNMQSVQQLAQQNGIVWLTVISSAPGRQGYVNGPAADALTESRHAAPTAVLLDPSGTLGHLYNAKTTPHMFVIDKNGALQYMGGIDSIATADIDDIAHAEPYLKEAMLAVAQGEKPPHASTKPYGCSVKYAGS
;
A
#
# COMPACT_ATOMS: atom_id res chain seq x y z
N MET A 1 -33.36 -54.57 -81.95
CA MET A 1 -34.64 -53.84 -81.88
C MET A 1 -34.49 -52.85 -80.72
N SER A 2 -34.09 -51.66 -81.05
CA SER A 2 -34.86 -50.41 -81.04
C SER A 2 -35.53 -50.18 -79.69
N THR A 3 -35.35 -49.08 -78.95
CA THR A 3 -35.46 -47.70 -79.35
C THR A 3 -34.80 -46.78 -78.33
N VAL A 4 -34.24 -45.69 -78.81
CA VAL A 4 -33.81 -44.45 -78.29
C VAL A 4 -34.94 -43.73 -77.55
N SER A 5 -34.67 -43.04 -76.41
CA SER A 5 -35.34 -41.80 -76.18
C SER A 5 -34.50 -40.90 -75.21
N SER A 6 -34.35 -39.75 -75.74
CA SER A 6 -33.58 -38.59 -75.38
C SER A 6 -34.05 -37.83 -74.11
N SER A 7 -33.12 -37.17 -73.49
CA SER A 7 -33.01 -35.95 -72.69
C SER A 7 -34.23 -35.09 -72.41
N PRO A 8 -34.21 -34.17 -71.36
CA PRO A 8 -33.36 -33.00 -71.50
C PRO A 8 -32.66 -32.56 -70.19
N GLU A 9 -31.60 -31.88 -70.46
CA GLU A 9 -30.77 -30.97 -69.71
C GLU A 9 -31.57 -29.88 -68.95
N THR A 10 -31.29 -29.66 -67.69
CA THR A 10 -31.66 -28.43 -66.98
C THR A 10 -30.43 -27.84 -66.32
N ALA A 11 -30.21 -26.57 -66.64
CA ALA A 11 -29.09 -25.72 -66.27
C ALA A 11 -28.98 -25.47 -64.73
N PRO A 12 -27.80 -25.08 -64.24
CA PRO A 12 -27.61 -24.80 -62.80
C PRO A 12 -28.05 -23.40 -62.42
N GLU A 13 -28.87 -23.30 -61.35
CA GLU A 13 -29.16 -22.03 -60.68
C GLU A 13 -27.97 -21.54 -59.89
N SER A 14 -27.61 -20.29 -60.14
CA SER A 14 -26.59 -19.51 -59.41
C SER A 14 -27.03 -19.22 -57.98
N GLY A 15 -26.47 -19.88 -57.03
CA GLY A 15 -26.59 -19.53 -55.60
C GLY A 15 -25.73 -18.34 -55.24
N ARG A 16 -26.24 -17.14 -55.42
CA ARG A 16 -25.75 -15.93 -54.76
C ARG A 16 -26.38 -15.86 -53.38
N GLY A 17 -25.60 -16.12 -52.37
CA GLY A 17 -26.08 -15.86 -51.02
C GLY A 17 -25.27 -16.58 -49.99
N SER A 18 -24.23 -15.99 -49.44
CA SER A 18 -23.78 -16.20 -48.05
C SER A 18 -22.36 -15.68 -47.76
N VAL A 19 -21.95 -14.58 -48.40
CA VAL A 19 -20.67 -13.96 -48.00
C VAL A 19 -20.87 -12.78 -47.04
N PHE A 20 -22.09 -12.22 -46.94
CA PHE A 20 -22.38 -11.06 -46.09
C PHE A 20 -22.64 -11.39 -44.63
N THR A 21 -23.03 -12.61 -44.28
CA THR A 21 -23.41 -12.99 -42.91
C THR A 21 -22.17 -13.28 -42.04
N GLY A 22 -21.06 -13.71 -42.62
CA GLY A 22 -19.82 -14.03 -41.92
C GLY A 22 -19.04 -12.80 -41.40
N ILE A 23 -19.09 -11.69 -42.16
CA ILE A 23 -18.33 -10.46 -41.82
C ILE A 23 -18.96 -9.72 -40.66
N MET A 24 -20.30 -9.71 -40.57
CA MET A 24 -21.00 -9.03 -39.44
C MET A 24 -20.80 -9.76 -38.13
N ALA A 25 -20.69 -11.08 -38.12
CA ALA A 25 -20.46 -11.86 -36.87
C ALA A 25 -19.02 -11.66 -36.32
N VAL A 26 -18.02 -11.51 -37.18
CA VAL A 26 -16.63 -11.29 -36.76
C VAL A 26 -16.46 -9.87 -36.22
N VAL A 27 -17.09 -8.86 -36.83
CA VAL A 27 -17.04 -7.47 -36.31
C VAL A 27 -17.73 -7.32 -34.98
N ALA A 28 -18.84 -8.03 -34.74
CA ALA A 28 -19.54 -7.99 -33.44
C ALA A 28 -18.71 -8.65 -32.31
N ILE A 29 -17.99 -9.73 -32.59
CA ILE A 29 -17.14 -10.42 -31.61
C ILE A 29 -15.90 -9.56 -31.26
N VAL A 30 -15.30 -8.89 -32.25
CA VAL A 30 -14.14 -8.00 -31.97
C VAL A 30 -14.56 -6.76 -31.20
N ALA A 31 -15.74 -6.18 -31.45
CA ALA A 31 -16.25 -5.05 -30.69
C ALA A 31 -16.61 -5.43 -29.25
N ALA A 32 -17.14 -6.63 -29.01
CA ALA A 32 -17.42 -7.13 -27.66
C ALA A 32 -16.13 -7.43 -26.85
N ALA A 33 -15.07 -7.93 -27.49
CA ALA A 33 -13.80 -8.16 -26.85
C ALA A 33 -13.06 -6.85 -26.52
N ALA A 34 -13.14 -5.84 -27.37
CA ALA A 34 -12.56 -4.52 -27.11
C ALA A 34 -13.30 -3.78 -25.98
N GLY A 35 -14.62 -3.98 -25.85
CA GLY A 35 -15.41 -3.42 -24.75
C GLY A 35 -15.10 -4.04 -23.38
N LEU A 36 -14.73 -5.34 -23.34
CA LEU A 36 -14.39 -6.04 -22.10
C LEU A 36 -12.99 -5.67 -21.57
N ILE A 37 -12.06 -5.32 -22.47
CA ILE A 37 -10.70 -4.89 -22.08
C ILE A 37 -10.69 -3.47 -21.50
N ALA A 38 -11.65 -2.60 -21.86
CA ALA A 38 -11.75 -1.25 -21.34
C ALA A 38 -12.27 -1.16 -19.90
N ILE A 39 -12.85 -2.23 -19.33
CA ILE A 39 -13.38 -2.28 -17.95
C ILE A 39 -12.29 -2.70 -16.94
N LEU A 40 -11.12 -3.15 -17.37
CA LEU A 40 -9.96 -3.41 -16.51
C LEU A 40 -9.12 -2.15 -16.23
N GLY A 41 -9.67 -0.97 -16.55
CA GLY A 41 -9.04 0.32 -16.35
C GLY A 41 -9.10 0.75 -14.89
N SER A 42 -7.92 0.89 -14.28
CA SER A 42 -7.60 1.69 -13.10
C SER A 42 -8.58 1.51 -11.94
N ALA A 43 -8.37 0.48 -11.13
CA ALA A 43 -8.78 0.56 -9.74
C ALA A 43 -8.09 1.79 -9.15
N ALA A 44 -8.78 2.93 -9.10
CA ALA A 44 -8.38 4.03 -8.24
C ALA A 44 -8.22 3.40 -6.85
N HIS A 45 -6.99 3.34 -6.35
CA HIS A 45 -6.74 2.78 -5.05
C HIS A 45 -7.47 3.67 -4.05
N ALA A 46 -8.59 3.19 -3.55
CA ALA A 46 -9.30 3.86 -2.48
C ALA A 46 -8.34 4.01 -1.29
N ALA A 47 -8.40 5.15 -0.61
CA ALA A 47 -7.63 5.34 0.61
C ALA A 47 -7.85 4.16 1.57
N PRO A 48 -6.83 3.73 2.31
CA PRO A 48 -6.95 2.60 3.23
C PRO A 48 -8.09 2.84 4.22
N GLN A 49 -8.87 1.79 4.49
CA GLN A 49 -10.02 1.83 5.39
C GLN A 49 -9.88 0.78 6.48
N ILE A 50 -10.27 1.14 7.70
CA ILE A 50 -10.26 0.21 8.84
C ILE A 50 -11.14 -1.02 8.55
N GLY A 51 -10.62 -2.19 8.86
CA GLY A 51 -11.26 -3.49 8.64
C GLY A 51 -11.19 -4.01 7.21
N GLN A 52 -10.67 -3.23 6.25
CA GLN A 52 -10.47 -3.66 4.86
C GLN A 52 -9.02 -4.12 4.65
N VAL A 53 -8.82 -4.90 3.60
CA VAL A 53 -7.46 -5.31 3.19
C VAL A 53 -6.63 -4.07 2.91
N ALA A 54 -5.50 -3.94 3.60
CA ALA A 54 -4.56 -2.86 3.39
C ALA A 54 -4.00 -2.91 1.96
N PRO A 55 -3.84 -1.76 1.29
CA PRO A 55 -3.27 -1.70 -0.05
C PRO A 55 -1.91 -2.41 -0.09
N ASP A 56 -1.77 -3.42 -0.96
CA ASP A 56 -0.48 -4.09 -1.15
C ASP A 56 0.48 -3.18 -1.91
N PHE A 57 1.75 -3.26 -1.58
CA PHE A 57 2.80 -2.47 -2.23
C PHE A 57 4.08 -3.27 -2.37
N THR A 58 4.94 -2.81 -3.26
CA THR A 58 6.35 -3.20 -3.34
C THR A 58 7.18 -1.93 -3.22
N ALA A 59 8.15 -1.92 -2.32
CA ALA A 59 9.06 -0.80 -2.11
C ALA A 59 10.49 -1.31 -1.92
N GLN A 60 11.49 -0.47 -2.21
CA GLN A 60 12.88 -0.77 -1.89
C GLN A 60 13.18 -0.36 -0.46
N ASP A 61 13.94 -1.17 0.24
CA ASP A 61 14.47 -0.80 1.54
C ASP A 61 15.80 -0.02 1.41
N SER A 62 16.34 0.42 2.55
CA SER A 62 17.61 1.16 2.61
C SER A 62 18.82 0.39 2.09
N LYS A 63 18.75 -0.94 2.02
CA LYS A 63 19.80 -1.83 1.51
C LYS A 63 19.66 -2.12 0.02
N GLY A 64 18.54 -1.68 -0.60
CA GLY A 64 18.22 -1.92 -2.01
C GLY A 64 17.42 -3.20 -2.24
N ASP A 65 17.01 -3.90 -1.19
CA ASP A 65 16.17 -5.08 -1.31
C ASP A 65 14.71 -4.69 -1.59
N SER A 66 14.05 -5.49 -2.42
CA SER A 66 12.64 -5.27 -2.76
C SER A 66 11.76 -6.00 -1.75
N LEU A 67 10.96 -5.24 -0.99
CA LEU A 67 10.03 -5.76 0.00
C LEU A 67 8.58 -5.56 -0.46
N ARG A 68 7.74 -6.57 -0.22
CA ARG A 68 6.33 -6.53 -0.51
C ARG A 68 5.52 -6.71 0.78
N LEU A 69 4.47 -5.90 0.97
CA LEU A 69 3.63 -6.03 2.18
C LEU A 69 3.05 -7.44 2.34
N SER A 70 2.54 -8.03 1.25
CA SER A 70 1.92 -9.36 1.28
C SER A 70 2.87 -10.50 1.67
N GLN A 71 4.19 -10.32 1.63
CA GLN A 71 5.15 -11.33 2.14
C GLN A 71 5.08 -11.52 3.65
N TYR A 72 4.50 -10.56 4.37
CA TYR A 72 4.32 -10.60 5.81
C TYR A 72 2.96 -11.16 6.26
N ARG A 73 2.20 -11.79 5.35
CA ARG A 73 0.97 -12.51 5.74
C ARG A 73 1.26 -13.49 6.86
N GLY A 74 0.35 -13.59 7.81
CA GLY A 74 0.53 -14.38 9.04
C GLY A 74 1.19 -13.62 10.20
N LYS A 75 1.66 -12.37 9.97
CA LYS A 75 2.24 -11.50 10.98
C LYS A 75 1.46 -10.18 11.06
N THR A 76 1.43 -9.59 12.24
CA THR A 76 1.02 -8.20 12.41
C THR A 76 2.14 -7.29 11.89
N VAL A 77 1.77 -6.23 11.16
CA VAL A 77 2.71 -5.27 10.57
C VAL A 77 2.38 -3.86 11.05
N VAL A 78 3.38 -3.13 11.52
CA VAL A 78 3.33 -1.69 11.78
C VAL A 78 4.00 -0.96 10.62
N LEU A 79 3.34 0.06 10.05
CA LEU A 79 3.98 1.03 9.18
C LEU A 79 4.11 2.35 9.95
N GLU A 80 5.32 2.90 9.97
CA GLU A 80 5.65 4.19 10.56
C GLU A 80 6.07 5.16 9.45
N TRP A 81 5.28 6.18 9.13
CA TRP A 81 5.80 7.31 8.34
C TRP A 81 6.63 8.23 9.21
N THR A 82 7.86 8.48 8.80
CA THR A 82 8.82 9.22 9.59
C THR A 82 9.57 10.30 8.79
N ASN A 83 10.08 11.30 9.51
CA ASN A 83 11.00 12.32 9.01
C ASN A 83 11.92 12.72 10.17
N ALA A 84 13.23 12.55 9.99
CA ALA A 84 14.24 12.80 11.01
C ALA A 84 14.27 14.25 11.52
N ASP A 85 13.95 15.19 10.65
CA ASP A 85 13.98 16.62 10.96
C ASP A 85 12.67 17.14 11.54
N CYS A 86 11.63 16.29 11.62
CA CYS A 86 10.36 16.65 12.24
C CYS A 86 10.49 16.68 13.79
N PRO A 87 10.18 17.79 14.46
CA PRO A 87 10.27 17.86 15.92
C PRO A 87 9.37 16.84 16.63
N TYR A 88 8.22 16.55 16.06
CA TYR A 88 7.31 15.53 16.60
C TYR A 88 7.86 14.11 16.48
N THR A 89 8.55 13.78 15.39
CA THR A 89 9.29 12.51 15.27
C THR A 89 10.46 12.49 16.25
N ARG A 90 11.24 13.58 16.33
CA ARG A 90 12.38 13.69 17.25
C ARG A 90 11.99 13.52 18.71
N LYS A 91 10.83 14.03 19.15
CA LYS A 91 10.26 13.80 20.48
C LYS A 91 10.35 12.32 20.87
N HIS A 92 9.84 11.44 20.03
CA HIS A 92 9.74 10.01 20.31
C HIS A 92 11.07 9.28 20.20
N TYR A 93 11.96 9.70 19.29
CA TYR A 93 13.29 9.09 19.17
C TYR A 93 14.26 9.58 20.23
N ALA A 94 14.25 10.87 20.56
CA ALA A 94 15.15 11.44 21.57
C ALA A 94 14.82 10.98 23.00
N SER A 95 13.55 10.68 23.28
CA SER A 95 13.12 10.13 24.58
C SER A 95 13.34 8.62 24.71
N GLY A 96 13.69 7.91 23.66
CA GLY A 96 13.73 6.45 23.64
C GLY A 96 12.35 5.78 23.52
N ASN A 97 11.26 6.54 23.43
CA ASN A 97 9.92 6.00 23.32
C ASN A 97 9.74 5.16 22.06
N MET A 98 10.17 5.67 20.87
CA MET A 98 10.03 4.93 19.61
C MET A 98 10.81 3.62 19.67
N GLN A 99 12.05 3.64 20.15
CA GLN A 99 12.88 2.45 20.28
C GLN A 99 12.24 1.41 21.20
N SER A 100 11.67 1.85 22.32
CA SER A 100 10.96 0.98 23.26
C SER A 100 9.76 0.29 22.60
N VAL A 101 8.97 1.03 21.81
CA VAL A 101 7.81 0.48 21.10
C VAL A 101 8.24 -0.46 19.97
N GLN A 102 9.32 -0.14 19.24
CA GLN A 102 9.90 -1.02 18.22
C GLN A 102 10.43 -2.33 18.82
N GLN A 103 11.14 -2.26 19.95
CA GLN A 103 11.61 -3.45 20.67
C GLN A 103 10.45 -4.32 21.17
N LEU A 104 9.40 -3.68 21.69
CA LEU A 104 8.19 -4.38 22.10
C LEU A 104 7.49 -5.07 20.92
N ALA A 105 7.43 -4.42 19.76
CA ALA A 105 6.94 -5.03 18.53
C ALA A 105 7.76 -6.28 18.16
N GLN A 106 9.09 -6.17 18.17
CA GLN A 106 9.99 -7.30 17.89
C GLN A 106 9.78 -8.47 18.84
N GLN A 107 9.67 -8.21 20.16
CA GLN A 107 9.41 -9.22 21.19
C GLN A 107 8.09 -9.97 20.98
N ASN A 108 7.12 -9.34 20.34
CA ASN A 108 5.81 -9.91 20.02
C ASN A 108 5.70 -10.44 18.57
N GLY A 109 6.83 -10.56 17.85
CA GLY A 109 6.85 -11.06 16.47
C GLY A 109 6.19 -10.15 15.45
N ILE A 110 5.95 -8.88 15.81
CA ILE A 110 5.37 -7.86 14.96
C ILE A 110 6.46 -7.31 14.02
N VAL A 111 6.15 -7.21 12.75
CA VAL A 111 7.02 -6.58 11.73
C VAL A 111 6.88 -5.07 11.83
N TRP A 112 7.98 -4.35 11.88
CA TRP A 112 8.01 -2.89 11.88
C TRP A 112 8.70 -2.36 10.62
N LEU A 113 7.94 -1.65 9.77
CA LEU A 113 8.44 -1.03 8.55
C LEU A 113 8.40 0.50 8.72
N THR A 114 9.56 1.10 8.80
CA THR A 114 9.70 2.57 8.80
C THR A 114 9.70 3.07 7.36
N VAL A 115 8.89 4.08 7.02
CA VAL A 115 8.70 4.61 5.67
C VAL A 115 9.16 6.06 5.61
N ILE A 116 10.01 6.39 4.65
CA ILE A 116 10.51 7.74 4.38
C ILE A 116 10.05 8.18 3.00
N SER A 117 9.02 9.05 2.94
CA SER A 117 8.44 9.58 1.70
C SER A 117 8.85 11.03 1.41
N SER A 118 9.92 11.53 2.04
CA SER A 118 10.46 12.85 1.70
C SER A 118 11.09 12.83 0.31
N ALA A 119 10.68 13.75 -0.56
CA ALA A 119 11.18 13.84 -1.91
C ALA A 119 12.63 14.38 -1.96
N PRO A 120 13.43 14.06 -3.00
CA PRO A 120 14.76 14.60 -3.16
C PRO A 120 14.81 16.12 -3.04
N GLY A 121 15.75 16.65 -2.26
CA GLY A 121 15.88 18.07 -1.97
C GLY A 121 14.90 18.63 -0.94
N ARG A 122 14.01 17.81 -0.40
CA ARG A 122 13.09 18.23 0.66
C ARG A 122 13.61 17.80 2.04
N GLN A 123 13.12 18.49 3.08
CA GLN A 123 13.48 18.18 4.47
C GLN A 123 13.22 16.70 4.80
N GLY A 124 14.18 16.04 5.42
CA GLY A 124 14.11 14.65 5.82
C GLY A 124 14.31 13.64 4.70
N TYR A 125 14.70 14.08 3.48
CA TYR A 125 15.15 13.17 2.43
C TYR A 125 16.46 12.50 2.83
N VAL A 126 16.52 11.18 2.68
CA VAL A 126 17.73 10.37 2.84
C VAL A 126 17.82 9.32 1.75
N ASN A 127 19.03 8.96 1.35
CA ASN A 127 19.30 7.77 0.55
C ASN A 127 19.53 6.55 1.47
N GLY A 128 19.71 5.37 0.89
CA GLY A 128 19.87 4.12 1.65
C GLY A 128 20.94 4.18 2.75
N PRO A 129 22.21 4.49 2.42
CA PRO A 129 23.27 4.58 3.43
C PRO A 129 22.99 5.61 4.53
N ALA A 130 22.36 6.74 4.19
CA ALA A 130 21.99 7.75 5.17
C ALA A 130 20.83 7.29 6.07
N ALA A 131 19.88 6.51 5.54
CA ALA A 131 18.79 5.91 6.31
C ALA A 131 19.31 4.87 7.30
N ASP A 132 20.28 4.05 6.90
CA ASP A 132 20.94 3.07 7.78
C ASP A 132 21.74 3.77 8.89
N ALA A 133 22.54 4.79 8.56
CA ALA A 133 23.27 5.58 9.53
C ALA A 133 22.34 6.30 10.52
N LEU A 134 21.19 6.79 10.04
CA LEU A 134 20.17 7.40 10.87
C LEU A 134 19.53 6.38 11.85
N THR A 135 19.25 5.19 11.37
CA THR A 135 18.69 4.09 12.17
C THR A 135 19.68 3.70 13.29
N GLU A 136 20.94 3.54 12.94
CA GLU A 136 22.01 3.22 13.91
C GLU A 136 22.20 4.34 14.94
N SER A 137 22.30 5.58 14.51
CA SER A 137 22.55 6.74 15.40
C SER A 137 21.43 6.96 16.42
N ARG A 138 20.20 6.52 16.11
CA ARG A 138 19.05 6.60 16.98
C ARG A 138 18.84 5.34 17.82
N HIS A 139 19.66 4.31 17.65
CA HIS A 139 19.44 2.99 18.21
C HIS A 139 18.04 2.43 17.90
N ALA A 140 17.52 2.76 16.71
CA ALA A 140 16.22 2.32 16.26
C ALA A 140 16.27 0.85 15.82
N ALA A 141 15.16 0.13 15.97
CA ALA A 141 15.07 -1.30 15.72
C ALA A 141 13.91 -1.68 14.76
N PRO A 142 13.74 -1.01 13.60
CA PRO A 142 12.76 -1.44 12.61
C PRO A 142 13.20 -2.76 11.97
N THR A 143 12.24 -3.53 11.44
CA THR A 143 12.54 -4.70 10.60
C THR A 143 13.21 -4.26 9.28
N ALA A 144 12.73 -3.15 8.71
CA ALA A 144 13.31 -2.53 7.53
C ALA A 144 12.94 -1.04 7.46
N VAL A 145 13.75 -0.26 6.74
CA VAL A 145 13.47 1.14 6.38
C VAL A 145 13.18 1.21 4.90
N LEU A 146 11.94 1.56 4.54
CA LEU A 146 11.47 1.68 3.16
C LEU A 146 11.72 3.10 2.64
N LEU A 147 12.28 3.20 1.45
CA LEU A 147 12.52 4.47 0.78
C LEU A 147 11.45 4.71 -0.29
N ASP A 148 10.73 5.80 -0.14
CA ASP A 148 9.64 6.22 -1.04
C ASP A 148 9.83 7.67 -1.52
N PRO A 149 10.94 7.98 -2.21
CA PRO A 149 11.25 9.35 -2.63
C PRO A 149 10.25 9.92 -3.66
N SER A 150 9.50 9.08 -4.34
CA SER A 150 8.41 9.47 -5.24
C SER A 150 7.13 9.83 -4.50
N GLY A 151 6.97 9.40 -3.25
CA GLY A 151 5.73 9.52 -2.49
C GLY A 151 4.64 8.53 -2.89
N THR A 152 4.93 7.59 -3.78
CA THR A 152 3.94 6.61 -4.28
C THR A 152 3.29 5.84 -3.14
N LEU A 153 4.10 5.33 -2.21
CA LEU A 153 3.61 4.60 -1.05
C LEU A 153 2.86 5.52 -0.09
N GLY A 154 3.40 6.71 0.15
CA GLY A 154 2.77 7.71 1.01
C GLY A 154 1.40 8.13 0.51
N HIS A 155 1.25 8.36 -0.79
CA HIS A 155 -0.06 8.68 -1.39
C HIS A 155 -1.01 7.49 -1.37
N LEU A 156 -0.52 6.26 -1.60
CA LEU A 156 -1.31 5.04 -1.52
C LEU A 156 -1.96 4.87 -0.15
N TYR A 157 -1.21 5.18 0.93
CA TYR A 157 -1.69 5.09 2.31
C TYR A 157 -2.31 6.40 2.81
N ASN A 158 -2.36 7.45 1.99
CA ASN A 158 -2.83 8.78 2.40
C ASN A 158 -2.10 9.28 3.66
N ALA A 159 -0.79 9.02 3.73
CA ALA A 159 0.04 9.46 4.84
C ALA A 159 0.13 10.98 4.86
N LYS A 160 -0.24 11.59 5.98
CA LYS A 160 -0.39 13.06 6.09
C LYS A 160 0.72 13.71 6.88
N THR A 161 1.16 13.05 7.95
CA THR A 161 2.08 13.62 8.93
C THR A 161 3.26 12.69 9.20
N THR A 162 4.25 13.20 9.90
CA THR A 162 5.33 12.42 10.51
C THR A 162 5.40 12.78 12.00
N PRO A 163 5.17 11.81 12.93
CA PRO A 163 4.82 10.42 12.62
C PRO A 163 3.37 10.23 12.14
N HIS A 164 3.12 9.16 11.37
CA HIS A 164 1.79 8.63 11.06
C HIS A 164 1.87 7.11 11.08
N MET A 165 1.03 6.46 11.86
CA MET A 165 1.11 5.06 12.20
C MET A 165 -0.04 4.27 11.60
N PHE A 166 0.25 3.04 11.16
CA PHE A 166 -0.74 2.07 10.67
C PHE A 166 -0.43 0.71 11.27
N VAL A 167 -1.46 -0.04 11.66
CA VAL A 167 -1.33 -1.43 12.11
C VAL A 167 -2.18 -2.32 11.24
N ILE A 168 -1.56 -3.35 10.65
CA ILE A 168 -2.16 -4.32 9.74
C ILE A 168 -2.09 -5.68 10.43
N ASP A 169 -3.19 -6.41 10.46
CA ASP A 169 -3.26 -7.73 11.10
C ASP A 169 -2.63 -8.84 10.24
N LYS A 170 -2.56 -10.04 10.82
CA LYS A 170 -2.02 -11.25 10.16
C LYS A 170 -2.75 -11.64 8.87
N ASN A 171 -4.00 -11.22 8.70
CA ASN A 171 -4.80 -11.45 7.50
C ASN A 171 -4.59 -10.33 6.46
N GLY A 172 -3.83 -9.29 6.83
CA GLY A 172 -3.53 -8.12 6.01
C GLY A 172 -4.64 -7.08 5.99
N ALA A 173 -5.56 -7.11 6.95
CA ALA A 173 -6.56 -6.06 7.11
C ALA A 173 -6.00 -4.92 7.98
N LEU A 174 -6.30 -3.68 7.59
CA LEU A 174 -5.92 -2.50 8.37
C LEU A 174 -6.79 -2.42 9.62
N GLN A 175 -6.17 -2.41 10.79
CA GLN A 175 -6.86 -2.38 12.07
C GLN A 175 -6.70 -1.05 12.82
N TYR A 176 -5.62 -0.31 12.54
CA TYR A 176 -5.36 1.00 13.12
C TYR A 176 -4.71 1.94 12.10
N MET A 177 -5.10 3.21 12.14
CA MET A 177 -4.38 4.32 11.51
C MET A 177 -4.52 5.59 12.33
N GLY A 178 -3.41 6.31 12.55
CA GLY A 178 -3.47 7.56 13.33
C GLY A 178 -2.17 8.01 13.94
N GLY A 179 -2.28 8.69 15.08
CA GLY A 179 -1.15 9.18 15.86
C GLY A 179 -0.40 8.06 16.58
N ILE A 180 0.78 8.37 17.07
CA ILE A 180 1.52 7.47 17.96
C ILE A 180 0.95 7.48 19.37
N ASP A 181 0.49 8.67 19.81
CA ASP A 181 -0.11 8.92 21.12
C ASP A 181 -1.18 10.02 21.05
N SER A 182 -1.75 10.38 22.22
CA SER A 182 -2.86 11.33 22.34
C SER A 182 -2.45 12.79 22.44
N ILE A 183 -1.16 13.13 22.70
CA ILE A 183 -0.74 14.51 22.96
C ILE A 183 0.09 15.07 21.80
N ALA A 184 -0.54 15.93 21.01
CA ALA A 184 -0.02 16.49 19.76
C ALA A 184 0.98 17.66 20.00
N THR A 185 2.04 17.41 20.77
CA THR A 185 3.12 18.37 21.03
C THR A 185 4.47 17.79 20.62
N ALA A 186 5.50 18.64 20.59
CA ALA A 186 6.89 18.23 20.40
C ALA A 186 7.66 18.10 21.74
N ASP A 187 6.96 18.26 22.86
CA ASP A 187 7.53 18.17 24.19
C ASP A 187 7.69 16.70 24.63
N ILE A 188 8.90 16.37 25.10
CA ILE A 188 9.24 15.01 25.54
C ILE A 188 8.50 14.64 26.83
N ASP A 189 8.28 15.60 27.73
CA ASP A 189 7.66 15.36 29.03
C ASP A 189 6.21 14.91 28.89
N ASP A 190 5.54 15.26 27.80
CA ASP A 190 4.17 14.86 27.52
C ASP A 190 4.01 13.36 27.23
N ILE A 191 5.08 12.65 26.88
CA ILE A 191 5.02 11.21 26.56
C ILE A 191 4.52 10.41 27.78
N ALA A 192 4.95 10.78 28.99
CA ALA A 192 4.56 10.08 30.21
C ALA A 192 3.06 10.25 30.56
N HIS A 193 2.41 11.26 29.99
CA HIS A 193 1.01 11.62 30.25
C HIS A 193 0.08 11.24 29.09
N ALA A 194 0.65 10.87 27.94
CA ALA A 194 -0.10 10.56 26.75
C ALA A 194 -0.65 9.13 26.77
N GLU A 195 -1.86 8.93 26.27
CA GLU A 195 -2.39 7.62 25.95
C GLU A 195 -1.62 7.04 24.76
N PRO A 196 -1.01 5.84 24.88
CA PRO A 196 -0.09 5.30 23.87
C PRO A 196 -0.82 4.53 22.76
N TYR A 197 -1.59 5.23 21.96
CA TYR A 197 -2.49 4.67 20.94
C TYR A 197 -1.87 3.55 20.08
N LEU A 198 -0.68 3.79 19.52
CA LEU A 198 -0.01 2.79 18.68
C LEU A 198 0.35 1.54 19.48
N LYS A 199 0.93 1.71 20.67
CA LYS A 199 1.35 0.59 21.52
C LYS A 199 0.17 -0.32 21.86
N GLU A 200 -0.94 0.27 22.27
CA GLU A 200 -2.17 -0.48 22.59
C GLU A 200 -2.73 -1.16 21.34
N ALA A 201 -2.81 -0.43 20.22
CA ALA A 201 -3.32 -0.98 18.98
C ALA A 201 -2.50 -2.16 18.46
N MET A 202 -1.16 -2.06 18.41
CA MET A 202 -0.33 -3.13 17.88
C MET A 202 -0.37 -4.39 18.74
N LEU A 203 -0.44 -4.26 20.06
CA LEU A 203 -0.52 -5.40 20.98
C LEU A 203 -1.87 -6.09 20.88
N ALA A 204 -2.98 -5.35 20.91
CA ALA A 204 -4.32 -5.90 20.74
C ALA A 204 -4.44 -6.66 19.40
N VAL A 205 -4.00 -6.06 18.30
CA VAL A 205 -4.03 -6.67 16.96
C VAL A 205 -3.16 -7.92 16.88
N ALA A 206 -1.99 -7.94 17.51
CA ALA A 206 -1.13 -9.11 17.56
C ALA A 206 -1.78 -10.29 18.30
N GLN A 207 -2.61 -10.00 19.29
CA GLN A 207 -3.40 -10.99 20.04
C GLN A 207 -4.69 -11.40 19.31
N GLY A 208 -5.01 -10.76 18.18
CA GLY A 208 -6.23 -11.01 17.42
C GLY A 208 -7.44 -10.26 17.95
N GLU A 209 -7.20 -9.29 18.82
CA GLU A 209 -8.21 -8.41 19.40
C GLU A 209 -8.36 -7.11 18.60
N LYS A 210 -9.49 -6.42 18.79
CA LYS A 210 -9.69 -5.08 18.23
C LYS A 210 -8.92 -4.05 19.05
N PRO A 211 -8.26 -3.08 18.39
CA PRO A 211 -7.62 -1.99 19.11
C PRO A 211 -8.66 -1.14 19.86
N PRO A 212 -8.32 -0.57 21.03
CA PRO A 212 -9.21 0.35 21.76
C PRO A 212 -9.68 1.50 20.88
N HIS A 213 -8.78 2.05 20.08
CA HIS A 213 -9.04 3.04 19.04
C HIS A 213 -8.64 2.48 17.69
N ALA A 214 -9.57 2.35 16.75
CA ALA A 214 -9.26 1.89 15.40
C ALA A 214 -8.68 3.04 14.53
N SER A 215 -9.06 4.28 14.81
CA SER A 215 -8.55 5.45 14.11
C SER A 215 -8.45 6.64 15.06
N THR A 216 -7.33 7.36 14.99
CA THR A 216 -7.09 8.61 15.74
C THR A 216 -6.57 9.68 14.79
N LYS A 217 -6.56 10.93 15.22
CA LYS A 217 -6.01 12.03 14.43
C LYS A 217 -4.47 11.96 14.46
N PRO A 218 -3.79 11.75 13.33
CA PRO A 218 -2.34 11.85 13.29
C PRO A 218 -1.91 13.31 13.45
N TYR A 219 -0.75 13.52 14.03
CA TYR A 219 -0.19 14.83 14.26
C TYR A 219 1.30 14.88 13.89
N GLY A 220 1.81 16.05 13.59
CA GLY A 220 3.20 16.24 13.22
C GLY A 220 3.39 17.11 12.00
N CYS A 221 4.61 17.14 11.47
CA CYS A 221 4.91 17.83 10.23
C CYS A 221 4.25 17.12 9.05
N SER A 222 3.80 17.86 8.04
CA SER A 222 3.34 17.25 6.78
C SER A 222 4.44 16.41 6.14
N VAL A 223 4.05 15.28 5.52
CA VAL A 223 4.97 14.50 4.68
C VAL A 223 5.47 15.39 3.56
N LYS A 224 6.78 15.33 3.27
CA LYS A 224 7.44 16.23 2.30
C LYS A 224 7.44 15.63 0.89
N TYR A 225 6.26 15.49 0.32
CA TYR A 225 6.09 15.03 -1.06
C TYR A 225 6.67 15.99 -2.09
N ALA A 226 6.92 15.51 -3.30
CA ALA A 226 7.26 16.38 -4.43
C ALA A 226 6.07 17.30 -4.73
N GLY A 227 6.34 18.60 -4.90
CA GLY A 227 5.29 19.58 -5.21
C GLY A 227 4.42 20.05 -4.03
N SER A 228 4.72 19.62 -2.79
CA SER A 228 4.03 20.10 -1.58
C SER A 228 4.77 21.27 -0.92
#